data_e257eeac88937e25e7597a3df4307745
#
_entry.id   e257eeac88937e25e7597a3df4307745
#
_cell.length_a   1.000
_cell.length_b   1.000
_cell.length_c   1.000
_cell.angle_alpha   90.00
_cell.angle_beta   90.00
_cell.angle_gamma   90.00
#
_symmetry.space_group_name_H-M   'P 1'
#
loop_
_entity.id
_entity.type
_entity.pdbx_description
1 polymer ?
#
loop_
_entity_poly.entity_id
_entity_poly.type
_entity_poly.pdbx_seq_one_letter_code
_entity_poly.pdbx_strand_id
1 'polypeptide(L)'
;MTYFRPLTRAIALAGLLAAGGLATAPAAFAAPADIALLKSYIGDWRGRGTLTGANSETVVCKLSLSQGNQDKVNYNGRCTLAGTQLSVAGTIAYVDANKRYEAAMSSNATFTGVAVGQKRGGGLVFNLRERDKDEEGKPVNISAQISLTNNAINVNFDVVYVENGDSLRAEVPFTR
;
A
#
# COMPACT_ATOMS: atom_id res chain seq x y z
N MET A 1 88.27 29.69 20.53
CA MET A 1 88.64 29.13 19.23
C MET A 1 87.67 28.08 18.84
N THR A 2 87.31 28.13 17.66
CA THR A 2 86.52 27.24 16.80
C THR A 2 85.03 27.58 16.61
N TYR A 3 84.81 28.13 15.43
CA TYR A 3 83.49 28.43 14.85
C TYR A 3 82.76 27.16 14.45
N PHE A 4 81.46 27.07 14.68
CA PHE A 4 80.56 26.17 13.97
C PHE A 4 79.32 26.96 13.51
N ARG A 5 79.15 27.04 12.19
CA ARG A 5 77.96 27.57 11.48
C ARG A 5 76.77 26.60 11.59
N PRO A 6 75.58 27.08 11.79
CA PRO A 6 74.38 26.25 11.59
C PRO A 6 73.90 26.34 10.13
N LEU A 7 73.64 25.17 9.53
CA LEU A 7 72.93 25.02 8.28
C LEU A 7 71.42 25.16 8.49
N THR A 8 70.88 26.18 7.87
CA THR A 8 69.42 26.33 7.74
C THR A 8 68.90 25.36 6.68
N ARG A 9 68.07 24.37 7.09
CA ARG A 9 67.24 23.56 6.19
C ARG A 9 65.83 24.13 6.21
N ALA A 10 65.42 24.71 5.06
CA ALA A 10 64.07 25.11 4.78
C ALA A 10 63.22 23.86 4.52
N ILE A 11 62.22 23.60 5.35
CA ILE A 11 61.21 22.57 5.10
C ILE A 11 60.02 23.26 4.45
N ALA A 12 59.79 23.00 3.16
CA ALA A 12 58.59 23.40 2.45
C ALA A 12 57.44 22.49 2.87
N LEU A 13 56.45 23.03 3.62
CA LEU A 13 55.16 22.35 3.86
C LEU A 13 54.31 22.52 2.62
N ALA A 14 54.13 21.45 1.85
CA ALA A 14 53.11 21.34 0.82
C ALA A 14 51.78 21.03 1.50
N GLY A 15 50.89 22.03 1.59
CA GLY A 15 49.52 21.84 2.09
C GLY A 15 48.65 21.12 1.05
N LEU A 16 48.26 19.87 1.32
CA LEU A 16 47.19 19.19 0.58
C LEU A 16 45.83 19.74 1.03
N LEU A 17 45.22 20.57 0.20
CA LEU A 17 43.80 20.93 0.30
C LEU A 17 42.97 19.72 -0.15
N ALA A 18 42.50 18.90 0.79
CA ALA A 18 41.47 17.89 0.55
C ALA A 18 40.13 18.61 0.35
N ALA A 19 39.75 18.83 -0.91
CA ALA A 19 38.40 19.25 -1.25
C ALA A 19 37.41 18.10 -0.93
N GLY A 20 36.83 18.12 0.26
CA GLY A 20 35.72 17.22 0.64
C GLY A 20 34.49 17.56 -0.18
N GLY A 21 34.25 16.81 -1.28
CA GLY A 21 33.00 16.87 -2.01
C GLY A 21 31.87 16.38 -1.11
N LEU A 22 30.97 17.27 -0.71
CA LEU A 22 29.68 16.91 -0.13
C LEU A 22 28.88 16.19 -1.22
N ALA A 23 28.92 14.84 -1.22
CA ALA A 23 28.01 14.04 -2.02
C ALA A 23 26.59 14.26 -1.48
N THR A 24 25.84 15.15 -2.13
CA THR A 24 24.40 15.25 -1.89
C THR A 24 23.77 13.95 -2.35
N ALA A 25 23.37 13.09 -1.40
CA ALA A 25 22.57 11.92 -1.72
C ALA A 25 21.30 12.39 -2.47
N PRO A 26 20.98 11.82 -3.66
CA PRO A 26 19.75 12.18 -4.34
C PRO A 26 18.58 11.87 -3.42
N ALA A 27 17.70 12.85 -3.22
CA ALA A 27 16.44 12.61 -2.54
C ALA A 27 15.76 11.43 -3.26
N ALA A 28 15.44 10.37 -2.50
CA ALA A 28 14.74 9.22 -3.05
C ALA A 28 13.32 9.65 -3.37
N PHE A 29 13.08 10.13 -4.57
CA PHE A 29 11.74 10.33 -5.11
C PHE A 29 11.12 8.96 -5.33
N ALA A 30 9.80 8.84 -5.09
CA ALA A 30 9.03 7.65 -5.44
C ALA A 30 9.46 7.19 -6.82
N ALA A 31 9.89 5.94 -6.95
CA ALA A 31 10.38 5.47 -8.24
C ALA A 31 9.27 5.71 -9.28
N PRO A 32 9.50 6.48 -10.33
CA PRO A 32 8.45 6.82 -11.31
C PRO A 32 7.70 5.60 -11.83
N ALA A 33 8.40 4.45 -11.86
CA ALA A 33 7.84 3.16 -12.25
C ALA A 33 6.81 2.62 -11.24
N ASP A 34 6.95 2.90 -9.95
CA ASP A 34 5.98 2.46 -8.93
C ASP A 34 4.69 3.25 -9.01
N ILE A 35 4.82 4.55 -9.22
CA ILE A 35 3.67 5.45 -9.45
C ILE A 35 2.98 5.10 -10.76
N ALA A 36 3.72 4.88 -11.84
CA ALA A 36 3.17 4.50 -13.13
C ALA A 36 2.39 3.17 -13.05
N LEU A 37 2.94 2.18 -12.33
CA LEU A 37 2.25 0.91 -12.09
C LEU A 37 0.94 1.14 -11.33
N LEU A 38 0.94 1.94 -10.26
CA LEU A 38 -0.27 2.23 -9.50
C LEU A 38 -1.33 2.92 -10.39
N LYS A 39 -0.92 3.92 -11.16
CA LYS A 39 -1.82 4.67 -12.07
C LYS A 39 -2.36 3.82 -13.22
N SER A 40 -1.69 2.73 -13.60
CA SER A 40 -2.17 1.83 -14.66
C SER A 40 -3.49 1.13 -14.32
N TYR A 41 -3.85 1.08 -13.03
CA TYR A 41 -5.11 0.50 -12.57
C TYR A 41 -6.28 1.48 -12.57
N ILE A 42 -6.07 2.76 -12.86
CA ILE A 42 -7.15 3.77 -12.93
C ILE A 42 -8.18 3.35 -13.97
N GLY A 43 -9.46 3.44 -13.59
CA GLY A 43 -10.59 3.07 -14.42
C GLY A 43 -11.74 2.48 -13.60
N ASP A 44 -12.78 2.04 -14.29
CA ASP A 44 -13.96 1.44 -13.70
C ASP A 44 -13.90 -0.08 -13.84
N TRP A 45 -14.22 -0.75 -12.74
CA TRP A 45 -14.15 -2.20 -12.61
C TRP A 45 -15.48 -2.74 -12.13
N ARG A 46 -15.86 -3.90 -12.60
CA ARG A 46 -17.08 -4.61 -12.19
C ARG A 46 -16.71 -5.97 -11.66
N GLY A 47 -17.19 -6.28 -10.47
CA GLY A 47 -16.97 -7.55 -9.78
C GLY A 47 -18.25 -8.31 -9.57
N ARG A 48 -18.18 -9.62 -9.69
CA ARG A 48 -19.21 -10.53 -9.27
C ARG A 48 -18.56 -11.72 -8.59
N GLY A 49 -18.99 -12.00 -7.38
CA GLY A 49 -18.40 -13.04 -6.56
C GLY A 49 -19.42 -13.67 -5.63
N THR A 50 -18.91 -14.35 -4.62
CA THR A 50 -19.69 -15.07 -3.63
C THR A 50 -19.28 -14.64 -2.23
N LEU A 51 -20.26 -14.43 -1.37
CA LEU A 51 -20.11 -14.38 0.08
C LEU A 51 -20.52 -15.74 0.63
N THR A 52 -19.64 -16.37 1.37
CA THR A 52 -19.87 -17.66 2.04
C THR A 52 -19.83 -17.46 3.55
N GLY A 53 -20.81 -17.99 4.25
CA GLY A 53 -20.95 -18.00 5.70
C GLY A 53 -21.96 -19.07 6.06
N ALA A 54 -22.92 -18.76 6.94
CA ALA A 54 -24.05 -19.65 7.22
C ALA A 54 -24.84 -19.99 5.95
N ASN A 55 -24.91 -19.05 5.02
CA ASN A 55 -25.49 -19.22 3.68
C ASN A 55 -24.48 -18.71 2.63
N SER A 56 -24.69 -19.14 1.36
CA SER A 56 -23.93 -18.65 0.25
C SER A 56 -24.75 -17.65 -0.57
N GLU A 57 -24.18 -16.47 -0.84
CA GLU A 57 -24.87 -15.37 -1.49
C GLU A 57 -24.04 -14.76 -2.61
N THR A 58 -24.72 -14.22 -3.62
CA THR A 58 -24.03 -13.50 -4.69
C THR A 58 -23.68 -12.08 -4.24
N VAL A 59 -22.44 -11.69 -4.47
CA VAL A 59 -21.93 -10.32 -4.30
C VAL A 59 -21.75 -9.68 -5.66
N VAL A 60 -22.28 -8.47 -5.85
CA VAL A 60 -22.10 -7.68 -7.07
C VAL A 60 -21.49 -6.35 -6.69
N CYS A 61 -20.34 -6.03 -7.28
CA CYS A 61 -19.56 -4.85 -6.93
C CYS A 61 -19.27 -3.96 -8.15
N LYS A 62 -19.14 -2.67 -7.88
CA LYS A 62 -18.54 -1.68 -8.78
C LYS A 62 -17.39 -1.02 -8.02
N LEU A 63 -16.25 -0.85 -8.70
CA LEU A 63 -15.07 -0.21 -8.15
C LEU A 63 -14.55 0.80 -9.16
N SER A 64 -14.38 2.04 -8.75
CA SER A 64 -13.75 3.11 -9.55
C SER A 64 -12.43 3.51 -8.92
N LEU A 65 -11.36 3.48 -9.70
CA LEU A 65 -10.07 4.04 -9.34
C LEU A 65 -9.84 5.30 -10.16
N SER A 66 -9.50 6.40 -9.52
CA SER A 66 -9.32 7.70 -10.14
C SER A 66 -8.03 8.37 -9.69
N GLN A 67 -7.55 9.33 -10.49
CA GLN A 67 -6.38 10.12 -10.12
C GLN A 67 -6.66 10.92 -8.83
N GLY A 68 -5.82 10.74 -7.83
CA GLY A 68 -5.78 11.55 -6.62
C GLY A 68 -4.70 12.63 -6.68
N ASN A 69 -4.56 13.38 -5.61
CA ASN A 69 -3.51 14.40 -5.46
C ASN A 69 -2.13 13.75 -5.24
N GLN A 70 -1.05 14.42 -5.65
CA GLN A 70 0.32 14.03 -5.35
C GLN A 70 0.65 12.56 -5.71
N ASP A 71 0.33 12.15 -6.92
CA ASP A 71 0.60 10.79 -7.42
C ASP A 71 -0.14 9.64 -6.70
N LYS A 72 -1.18 9.97 -5.93
CA LYS A 72 -2.07 9.01 -5.30
C LYS A 72 -3.18 8.56 -6.26
N VAL A 73 -3.77 7.43 -5.94
CA VAL A 73 -4.98 6.93 -6.62
C VAL A 73 -6.09 6.83 -5.58
N ASN A 74 -7.20 7.52 -5.84
CA ASN A 74 -8.40 7.38 -5.03
C ASN A 74 -9.22 6.20 -5.54
N TYR A 75 -9.91 5.52 -4.64
CA TYR A 75 -10.83 4.47 -5.02
C TYR A 75 -12.17 4.62 -4.28
N ASN A 76 -13.21 4.18 -4.95
CA ASN A 76 -14.57 4.10 -4.42
C ASN A 76 -15.19 2.78 -4.90
N GLY A 77 -15.55 1.92 -3.96
CA GLY A 77 -16.18 0.63 -4.20
C GLY A 77 -17.58 0.60 -3.61
N ARG A 78 -18.50 -0.06 -4.30
CA ARG A 78 -19.85 -0.35 -3.81
C ARG A 78 -20.20 -1.77 -4.15
N CYS A 79 -20.59 -2.55 -3.15
CA CYS A 79 -21.05 -3.92 -3.31
C CYS A 79 -22.48 -4.06 -2.80
N THR A 80 -23.28 -4.86 -3.47
CA THR A 80 -24.57 -5.33 -2.99
C THR A 80 -24.44 -6.78 -2.59
N LEU A 81 -24.79 -7.12 -1.37
CA LEU A 81 -24.77 -8.45 -0.77
C LEU A 81 -26.00 -8.59 0.11
N ALA A 82 -26.76 -9.67 -0.03
CA ALA A 82 -27.97 -9.94 0.76
C ALA A 82 -28.97 -8.75 0.82
N GLY A 83 -29.07 -7.96 -0.26
CA GLY A 83 -29.92 -6.77 -0.29
C GLY A 83 -29.34 -5.55 0.45
N THR A 84 -28.20 -5.69 1.14
CA THR A 84 -27.49 -4.61 1.85
C THR A 84 -26.41 -4.02 0.96
N GLN A 85 -26.14 -2.73 1.11
CA GLN A 85 -25.07 -2.05 0.39
C GLN A 85 -23.87 -1.83 1.30
N LEU A 86 -22.72 -2.38 0.89
CA LEU A 86 -21.41 -2.06 1.45
C LEU A 86 -20.71 -1.04 0.54
N SER A 87 -20.25 0.06 1.12
CA SER A 87 -19.43 1.06 0.43
C SER A 87 -18.06 1.14 1.08
N VAL A 88 -17.02 1.17 0.25
CA VAL A 88 -15.64 1.36 0.68
C VAL A 88 -15.01 2.49 -0.11
N ALA A 89 -14.26 3.35 0.52
CA ALA A 89 -13.55 4.44 -0.14
C ALA A 89 -12.18 4.66 0.49
N GLY A 90 -11.27 5.22 -0.29
CA GLY A 90 -9.95 5.52 0.24
C GLY A 90 -8.96 5.99 -0.80
N THR A 91 -7.70 5.92 -0.42
CA THR A 91 -6.58 6.41 -1.24
C THR A 91 -5.43 5.43 -1.17
N ILE A 92 -4.83 5.15 -2.31
CA ILE A 92 -3.63 4.34 -2.44
C ILE A 92 -2.46 5.26 -2.77
N ALA A 93 -1.34 5.10 -2.06
CA ALA A 93 -0.10 5.81 -2.30
C ALA A 93 1.10 4.85 -2.29
N TYR A 94 2.14 5.20 -3.04
CA TYR A 94 3.46 4.61 -2.82
C TYR A 94 4.19 5.43 -1.75
N VAL A 95 4.73 4.78 -0.74
CA VAL A 95 5.46 5.38 0.38
C VAL A 95 6.94 5.09 0.23
N ASP A 96 7.71 6.08 -0.23
CA ASP A 96 9.13 5.94 -0.52
C ASP A 96 9.97 5.50 0.66
N ALA A 97 9.68 6.05 1.83
CA ALA A 97 10.42 5.73 3.05
C ALA A 97 10.35 4.23 3.40
N ASN A 98 9.25 3.58 3.05
CA ASN A 98 8.99 2.18 3.35
C ASN A 98 9.12 1.27 2.11
N LYS A 99 9.33 1.86 0.92
CA LYS A 99 9.37 1.17 -0.38
C LYS A 99 8.19 0.22 -0.57
N ARG A 100 6.98 0.69 -0.24
CA ARG A 100 5.75 -0.09 -0.30
C ARG A 100 4.55 0.79 -0.68
N TYR A 101 3.48 0.15 -1.07
CA TYR A 101 2.20 0.82 -1.26
C TYR A 101 1.40 0.75 0.04
N GLU A 102 0.61 1.77 0.29
CA GLU A 102 -0.33 1.82 1.40
C GLU A 102 -1.69 2.27 0.87
N ALA A 103 -2.74 1.53 1.24
CA ALA A 103 -4.11 1.84 0.90
C ALA A 103 -4.88 2.12 2.20
N ALA A 104 -5.12 3.40 2.47
CA ALA A 104 -6.02 3.80 3.55
C ALA A 104 -7.45 3.58 3.10
N MET A 105 -8.29 3.00 3.97
CA MET A 105 -9.68 2.72 3.66
C MET A 105 -10.64 3.07 4.78
N SER A 106 -11.86 3.40 4.39
CA SER A 106 -13.02 3.53 5.26
C SER A 106 -14.22 2.85 4.61
N SER A 107 -15.15 2.40 5.42
CA SER A 107 -16.41 1.78 4.95
C SER A 107 -17.61 2.34 5.71
N ASN A 108 -18.81 2.12 5.16
CA ASN A 108 -20.05 2.41 5.86
C ASN A 108 -20.40 1.34 6.92
N ALA A 109 -19.63 0.26 7.01
CA ALA A 109 -19.73 -0.75 8.07
C ALA A 109 -18.79 -0.43 9.25
N THR A 110 -18.52 0.85 9.53
CA THR A 110 -17.63 1.37 10.60
C THR A 110 -16.17 0.90 10.55
N PHE A 111 -15.80 0.13 9.54
CA PHE A 111 -14.46 -0.40 9.36
C PHE A 111 -13.54 0.66 8.75
N THR A 112 -12.38 0.84 9.37
CA THR A 112 -11.28 1.66 8.86
C THR A 112 -9.97 0.88 8.98
N GLY A 113 -9.04 1.11 8.05
CA GLY A 113 -7.75 0.41 8.13
C GLY A 113 -6.76 0.86 7.06
N VAL A 114 -5.56 0.31 7.14
CA VAL A 114 -4.51 0.51 6.15
C VAL A 114 -4.01 -0.84 5.65
N ALA A 115 -4.26 -1.11 4.37
CA ALA A 115 -3.68 -2.28 3.72
C ALA A 115 -2.28 -1.97 3.21
N VAL A 116 -1.34 -2.88 3.46
CA VAL A 116 0.04 -2.79 2.99
C VAL A 116 0.20 -3.56 1.69
N GLY A 117 0.71 -2.90 0.67
CA GLY A 117 0.89 -3.42 -0.68
C GLY A 117 2.35 -3.56 -1.10
N GLN A 118 2.62 -4.59 -1.89
CA GLN A 118 3.93 -4.87 -2.48
C GLN A 118 3.77 -5.32 -3.93
N LYS A 119 4.81 -5.09 -4.74
CA LYS A 119 4.88 -5.67 -6.08
C LYS A 119 5.02 -7.19 -6.01
N ARG A 120 4.23 -7.89 -6.81
CA ARG A 120 4.34 -9.34 -7.00
C ARG A 120 3.93 -9.71 -8.42
N GLY A 121 4.80 -10.46 -9.11
CA GLY A 121 4.48 -11.01 -10.45
C GLY A 121 4.05 -9.97 -11.49
N GLY A 122 4.61 -8.76 -11.46
CA GLY A 122 4.22 -7.68 -12.38
C GLY A 122 2.97 -6.90 -11.98
N GLY A 123 2.34 -7.25 -10.85
CA GLY A 123 1.19 -6.57 -10.28
C GLY A 123 1.44 -6.09 -8.85
N LEU A 124 0.35 -5.79 -8.15
CA LEU A 124 0.36 -5.37 -6.75
C LEU A 124 -0.47 -6.35 -5.91
N VAL A 125 0.00 -6.66 -4.72
CA VAL A 125 -0.77 -7.42 -3.72
C VAL A 125 -0.80 -6.62 -2.43
N PHE A 126 -2.01 -6.32 -1.97
CA PHE A 126 -2.27 -5.66 -0.70
C PHE A 126 -2.78 -6.68 0.31
N ASN A 127 -2.34 -6.57 1.55
CA ASN A 127 -2.84 -7.35 2.67
C ASN A 127 -3.28 -6.41 3.78
N LEU A 128 -4.42 -6.75 4.37
CA LEU A 128 -4.98 -6.09 5.53
C LEU A 128 -5.20 -7.14 6.61
N ARG A 129 -4.95 -6.78 7.86
CA ARG A 129 -5.33 -7.55 9.04
C ARG A 129 -5.66 -6.59 10.15
N GLU A 130 -6.91 -6.66 10.61
CA GLU A 130 -7.42 -5.78 11.66
C GLU A 130 -8.20 -6.61 12.68
N ARG A 131 -8.29 -6.06 13.89
CA ARG A 131 -9.20 -6.54 14.93
C ARG A 131 -10.22 -5.46 15.17
N ASP A 132 -11.48 -5.82 15.14
CA ASP A 132 -12.59 -4.90 15.28
C ASP A 132 -13.72 -5.57 16.09
N LYS A 133 -14.86 -4.92 16.16
CA LYS A 133 -16.07 -5.42 16.76
C LYS A 133 -17.19 -5.40 15.73
N ASP A 134 -18.07 -6.37 15.81
CA ASP A 134 -19.30 -6.36 15.04
C ASP A 134 -20.33 -5.35 15.60
N GLU A 135 -21.50 -5.29 14.97
CA GLU A 135 -22.58 -4.38 15.40
C GLU A 135 -23.09 -4.66 16.81
N GLU A 136 -22.90 -5.88 17.33
CA GLU A 136 -23.24 -6.27 18.70
C GLU A 136 -22.10 -6.00 19.70
N GLY A 137 -20.96 -5.50 19.23
CA GLY A 137 -19.76 -5.21 20.03
C GLY A 137 -18.88 -6.43 20.30
N LYS A 138 -19.12 -7.56 19.63
CA LYS A 138 -18.33 -8.79 19.77
C LYS A 138 -17.04 -8.72 18.92
N PRO A 139 -15.92 -9.27 19.42
CA PRO A 139 -14.64 -9.19 18.73
C PRO A 139 -14.64 -10.02 17.45
N VAL A 140 -14.14 -9.42 16.37
CA VAL A 140 -13.90 -10.05 15.07
C VAL A 140 -12.47 -9.83 14.60
N ASN A 141 -11.92 -10.80 13.89
CA ASN A 141 -10.70 -10.66 13.13
C ASN A 141 -11.05 -10.47 11.66
N ILE A 142 -10.58 -9.40 11.08
CA ILE A 142 -10.79 -9.05 9.67
C ILE A 142 -9.48 -9.23 8.93
N SER A 143 -9.53 -9.92 7.79
CA SER A 143 -8.41 -9.98 6.87
C SER A 143 -8.87 -9.78 5.43
N ALA A 144 -8.03 -9.13 4.63
CA ALA A 144 -8.24 -8.99 3.20
C ALA A 144 -6.93 -9.16 2.44
N GLN A 145 -7.05 -9.80 1.28
CA GLN A 145 -5.99 -9.80 0.26
C GLN A 145 -6.57 -9.27 -1.04
N ILE A 146 -5.94 -8.24 -1.57
CA ILE A 146 -6.35 -7.59 -2.81
C ILE A 146 -5.18 -7.70 -3.79
N SER A 147 -5.38 -8.40 -4.91
CA SER A 147 -4.39 -8.52 -5.97
C SER A 147 -4.82 -7.74 -7.22
N LEU A 148 -3.93 -6.91 -7.72
CA LEU A 148 -4.11 -6.12 -8.93
C LEU A 148 -3.13 -6.63 -9.99
N THR A 149 -3.67 -7.07 -11.10
CA THR A 149 -2.93 -7.45 -12.31
C THR A 149 -3.38 -6.55 -13.47
N ASN A 150 -2.73 -6.63 -14.63
CA ASN A 150 -3.04 -5.74 -15.76
C ASN A 150 -4.53 -5.75 -16.17
N ASN A 151 -5.21 -6.89 -16.05
CA ASN A 151 -6.56 -7.09 -16.55
C ASN A 151 -7.58 -7.52 -15.48
N ALA A 152 -7.17 -7.69 -14.25
CA ALA A 152 -8.05 -8.15 -13.17
C ALA A 152 -7.65 -7.57 -11.81
N ILE A 153 -8.66 -7.37 -10.97
CA ILE A 153 -8.50 -7.13 -9.53
C ILE A 153 -9.24 -8.26 -8.84
N ASN A 154 -8.58 -8.96 -7.91
CA ASN A 154 -9.25 -9.97 -7.08
C ASN A 154 -9.23 -9.50 -5.63
N VAL A 155 -10.38 -9.56 -4.99
CA VAL A 155 -10.56 -9.23 -3.56
C VAL A 155 -11.00 -10.48 -2.84
N ASN A 156 -10.17 -10.94 -1.91
CA ASN A 156 -10.53 -11.96 -0.92
C ASN A 156 -10.65 -11.26 0.43
N PHE A 157 -11.77 -11.45 1.09
CA PHE A 157 -12.09 -10.81 2.37
C PHE A 157 -12.65 -11.86 3.32
N ASP A 158 -12.12 -11.90 4.54
CA ASP A 158 -12.52 -12.83 5.58
C ASP A 158 -12.81 -12.08 6.89
N VAL A 159 -13.92 -12.42 7.54
CA VAL A 159 -14.24 -12.02 8.90
C VAL A 159 -14.39 -13.28 9.73
N VAL A 160 -13.68 -13.37 10.83
CA VAL A 160 -13.77 -14.50 11.78
C VAL A 160 -14.28 -13.97 13.10
N TYR A 161 -15.42 -14.48 13.55
CA TYR A 161 -16.00 -14.20 14.85
C TYR A 161 -15.21 -14.95 15.93
N VAL A 162 -14.62 -14.20 16.88
CA VAL A 162 -13.69 -14.78 17.86
C VAL A 162 -14.40 -15.69 18.85
N GLU A 163 -15.67 -15.42 19.18
CA GLU A 163 -16.41 -16.15 20.21
C GLU A 163 -16.77 -17.58 19.80
N ASN A 164 -17.16 -17.80 18.55
CA ASN A 164 -17.69 -19.08 18.09
C ASN A 164 -16.86 -19.70 16.94
N GLY A 165 -15.92 -18.94 16.36
CA GLY A 165 -15.11 -19.38 15.24
C GLY A 165 -15.83 -19.35 13.89
N ASP A 166 -17.07 -18.87 13.83
CA ASP A 166 -17.78 -18.70 12.57
C ASP A 166 -17.03 -17.71 11.66
N SER A 167 -17.23 -17.84 10.37
CA SER A 167 -16.56 -16.96 9.40
C SER A 167 -17.48 -16.55 8.25
N LEU A 168 -17.26 -15.33 7.78
CA LEU A 168 -17.76 -14.84 6.51
C LEU A 168 -16.58 -14.66 5.57
N ARG A 169 -16.69 -15.22 4.36
CA ARG A 169 -15.67 -15.10 3.32
C ARG A 169 -16.26 -14.57 2.03
N ALA A 170 -15.70 -13.51 1.50
CA ALA A 170 -16.05 -12.99 0.18
C ALA A 170 -14.87 -13.17 -0.79
N GLU A 171 -15.17 -13.68 -1.96
CA GLU A 171 -14.24 -13.74 -3.08
C GLU A 171 -14.88 -13.05 -4.29
N VAL A 172 -14.27 -11.94 -4.72
CA VAL A 172 -14.82 -11.07 -5.77
C VAL A 172 -13.74 -10.76 -6.81
N PRO A 173 -13.75 -11.46 -7.95
CA PRO A 173 -13.00 -11.07 -9.12
C PRO A 173 -13.65 -9.86 -9.81
N PHE A 174 -12.83 -8.89 -10.23
CA PHE A 174 -13.22 -7.70 -10.98
C PHE A 174 -12.55 -7.71 -12.36
N THR A 175 -13.28 -7.26 -13.34
CA THR A 175 -12.81 -6.98 -14.71
C THR A 175 -13.22 -5.57 -15.14
N ARG A 176 -12.54 -5.05 -16.14
CA ARG A 176 -12.90 -3.76 -16.79
C ARG A 176 -14.05 -3.96 -17.77
#